data_233d7f1ca1cac54f601c7b471e154ce9
#
_entry.id   233d7f1ca1cac54f601c7b471e154ce9
#
_cell.length_a   1.000
_cell.length_b   1.000
_cell.length_c   1.000
_cell.angle_alpha   90.00
_cell.angle_beta   90.00
_cell.angle_gamma   90.00
#
_symmetry.space_group_name_H-M   'P 1'
#
loop_
_entity.id
_entity.type
_entity.pdbx_description
1 polymer ?
#
loop_
_entity_poly.entity_id
_entity_poly.type
_entity_poly.pdbx_seq_one_letter_code
_entity_poly.pdbx_strand_id
1 'polypeptide(L)'
;SWLMLILMLGGGIFAYNNMGKLEDAPFTIKQALVTTSYPGASPMEVQQQVTDVLEEAIQSLGELYYLKTENRTGLSKITVYVKKEIRAKDMQQLWDKLRRKVNDVQNKLPAGAGPSVVNDDFGDVLGVFYGLSSETHTYRELEDCAKDIKNELLDEKDVAKVELFGIQNRTIEVTVNPSLLSQSGVMMSDISSAFERQNKVVDAGAIETSTNRLRIEATGSFTNLEEIEN
;
A
#
# COMPACT_ATOMS: atom_id res chain seq x y z
N SER A 1 -34.63 52.64 2.81
CA SER A 1 -35.48 51.76 1.99
C SER A 1 -35.40 50.34 2.50
N TRP A 2 -36.53 49.82 2.96
CA TRP A 2 -36.66 48.48 3.54
C TRP A 2 -36.19 47.38 2.58
N LEU A 3 -36.32 47.59 1.27
CA LEU A 3 -35.87 46.66 0.25
C LEU A 3 -34.35 46.45 0.26
N MET A 4 -33.56 47.49 0.50
CA MET A 4 -32.10 47.38 0.65
C MET A 4 -31.72 46.58 1.89
N LEU A 5 -32.45 46.73 2.99
CA LEU A 5 -32.20 46.03 4.25
C LEU A 5 -32.50 44.53 4.09
N ILE A 6 -33.59 44.18 3.42
CA ILE A 6 -33.94 42.76 3.13
C ILE A 6 -32.91 42.15 2.19
N LEU A 7 -32.42 42.87 1.19
CA LEU A 7 -31.44 42.41 0.24
C LEU A 7 -30.07 42.19 0.92
N MET A 8 -29.66 43.09 1.81
CA MET A 8 -28.45 42.94 2.62
C MET A 8 -28.53 41.75 3.59
N LEU A 9 -29.65 41.57 4.26
CA LEU A 9 -29.89 40.47 5.20
C LEU A 9 -29.91 39.13 4.46
N GLY A 10 -30.67 39.02 3.38
CA GLY A 10 -30.76 37.82 2.53
C GLY A 10 -29.42 37.46 1.89
N GLY A 11 -28.74 38.47 1.33
CA GLY A 11 -27.39 38.29 0.74
C GLY A 11 -26.35 37.89 1.77
N GLY A 12 -26.41 38.49 2.98
CA GLY A 12 -25.52 38.12 4.09
C GLY A 12 -25.70 36.68 4.57
N ILE A 13 -26.94 36.24 4.74
CA ILE A 13 -27.26 34.86 5.14
C ILE A 13 -26.82 33.89 4.02
N PHE A 14 -27.10 34.21 2.76
CA PHE A 14 -26.67 33.41 1.62
C PHE A 14 -25.15 33.30 1.53
N ALA A 15 -24.42 34.41 1.66
CA ALA A 15 -22.97 34.45 1.65
C ALA A 15 -22.38 33.62 2.81
N TYR A 16 -22.93 33.78 4.02
CA TYR A 16 -22.50 33.04 5.20
C TYR A 16 -22.65 31.51 5.05
N ASN A 17 -23.76 31.06 4.49
CA ASN A 17 -24.02 29.64 4.26
C ASN A 17 -23.13 29.02 3.17
N ASN A 18 -22.67 29.84 2.22
CA ASN A 18 -21.79 29.40 1.12
C ASN A 18 -20.30 29.71 1.37
N MET A 19 -19.96 30.38 2.45
CA MET A 19 -18.56 30.56 2.82
C MET A 19 -17.92 29.23 3.22
N GLY A 20 -16.70 29.00 2.75
CA GLY A 20 -15.86 27.90 3.25
C GLY A 20 -15.62 28.07 4.75
N LYS A 21 -15.82 26.97 5.50
CA LYS A 21 -15.68 26.94 6.97
C LYS A 21 -14.38 26.27 7.41
N LEU A 22 -13.39 26.17 6.53
CA LEU A 22 -12.08 25.63 6.84
C LEU A 22 -11.23 26.72 7.54
N GLU A 23 -10.56 26.33 8.61
CA GLU A 23 -9.63 27.22 9.34
C GLU A 23 -8.46 27.61 8.45
N ASP A 24 -7.91 26.62 7.71
CA ASP A 24 -6.84 26.83 6.74
C ASP A 24 -7.33 26.62 5.31
N ALA A 25 -6.72 27.36 4.36
CA ALA A 25 -7.00 27.13 2.94
C ALA A 25 -6.56 25.72 2.53
N PRO A 26 -7.36 24.98 1.75
CA PRO A 26 -6.98 23.66 1.28
C PRO A 26 -5.69 23.77 0.44
N PHE A 27 -4.67 23.04 0.85
CA PHE A 27 -3.43 22.93 0.09
C PHE A 27 -3.32 21.54 -0.54
N THR A 28 -2.76 21.49 -1.72
CA THR A 28 -2.52 20.23 -2.42
C THR A 28 -1.08 19.83 -2.24
N ILE A 29 -0.83 18.62 -1.76
CA ILE A 29 0.50 18.05 -1.65
C ILE A 29 0.99 17.73 -3.06
N LYS A 30 2.09 18.39 -3.47
CA LYS A 30 2.65 18.31 -4.82
C LYS A 30 3.93 17.49 -4.85
N GLN A 31 3.90 16.36 -4.14
CA GLN A 31 5.02 15.43 -4.04
C GLN A 31 4.51 14.00 -3.94
N ALA A 32 5.27 13.07 -4.49
CA ALA A 32 5.06 11.64 -4.37
C ALA A 32 6.37 10.96 -3.99
N LEU A 33 6.27 9.82 -3.34
CA LEU A 33 7.38 9.04 -2.88
C LEU A 33 7.47 7.74 -3.71
N VAL A 34 8.63 7.49 -4.31
CA VAL A 34 8.93 6.23 -4.98
C VAL A 34 9.96 5.48 -4.15
N THR A 35 9.60 4.28 -3.72
CA THR A 35 10.48 3.41 -2.92
C THR A 35 10.72 2.09 -3.63
N THR A 36 11.98 1.64 -3.61
CA THR A 36 12.38 0.36 -4.18
C THR A 36 13.34 -0.34 -3.21
N SER A 37 13.00 -1.57 -2.84
CA SER A 37 13.86 -2.41 -2.01
C SER A 37 14.85 -3.17 -2.89
N TYR A 38 16.12 -3.19 -2.48
CA TYR A 38 17.16 -4.02 -3.10
C TYR A 38 18.03 -4.66 -2.00
N PRO A 39 17.52 -5.73 -1.36
CA PRO A 39 18.18 -6.34 -0.21
C PRO A 39 19.62 -6.77 -0.53
N GLY A 40 20.54 -6.48 0.40
CA GLY A 40 21.95 -6.85 0.28
C GLY A 40 22.83 -5.88 -0.52
N ALA A 41 22.23 -4.94 -1.27
CA ALA A 41 22.99 -3.96 -2.03
C ALA A 41 23.52 -2.81 -1.15
N SER A 42 24.73 -2.38 -1.41
CA SER A 42 25.30 -1.17 -0.81
C SER A 42 24.60 0.10 -1.35
N PRO A 43 24.69 1.24 -0.66
CA PRO A 43 24.05 2.49 -1.12
C PRO A 43 24.52 2.93 -2.53
N MET A 44 25.77 2.65 -2.90
CA MET A 44 26.30 2.95 -4.22
C MET A 44 25.70 2.05 -5.31
N GLU A 45 25.54 0.75 -5.03
CA GLU A 45 24.88 -0.18 -5.95
C GLU A 45 23.41 0.14 -6.10
N VAL A 46 22.72 0.49 -5.01
CA VAL A 46 21.33 0.98 -5.06
C VAL A 46 21.22 2.20 -5.95
N GLN A 47 22.14 3.16 -5.82
CA GLN A 47 22.15 4.35 -6.67
C GLN A 47 22.32 3.98 -8.14
N GLN A 48 23.39 3.29 -8.49
CA GLN A 48 23.76 3.05 -9.89
C GLN A 48 22.80 2.09 -10.62
N GLN A 49 22.27 1.08 -9.92
CA GLN A 49 21.49 0.02 -10.57
C GLN A 49 19.98 0.25 -10.45
N VAL A 50 19.51 0.99 -9.46
CA VAL A 50 18.09 1.21 -9.22
C VAL A 50 17.71 2.68 -9.37
N THR A 51 18.36 3.55 -8.60
CA THR A 51 17.95 4.95 -8.51
C THR A 51 18.17 5.69 -9.83
N ASP A 52 19.33 5.56 -10.45
CA ASP A 52 19.65 6.24 -11.72
C ASP A 52 18.68 5.84 -12.84
N VAL A 53 18.30 4.55 -12.90
CA VAL A 53 17.31 4.04 -13.88
C VAL A 53 15.93 4.64 -13.66
N LEU A 54 15.50 4.73 -12.41
CA LEU A 54 14.21 5.31 -12.05
C LEU A 54 14.21 6.83 -12.25
N GLU A 55 15.29 7.52 -11.89
CA GLU A 55 15.44 8.96 -12.10
C GLU A 55 15.33 9.34 -13.57
N GLU A 56 16.03 8.63 -14.45
CA GLU A 56 15.96 8.86 -15.89
C GLU A 56 14.52 8.75 -16.42
N ALA A 57 13.81 7.72 -15.98
CA ALA A 57 12.40 7.54 -16.35
C ALA A 57 11.50 8.67 -15.81
N ILE A 58 11.71 9.08 -14.54
CA ILE A 58 10.90 10.12 -13.90
C ILE A 58 11.24 11.51 -14.48
N GLN A 59 12.49 11.78 -14.82
CA GLN A 59 12.90 13.05 -15.46
C GLN A 59 12.22 13.31 -16.80
N SER A 60 11.71 12.25 -17.44
CA SER A 60 10.92 12.39 -18.68
C SER A 60 9.51 12.97 -18.46
N LEU A 61 9.08 13.25 -17.20
CA LEU A 61 7.83 13.92 -16.88
C LEU A 61 7.95 15.42 -17.10
N GLY A 62 7.14 15.99 -17.99
CA GLY A 62 7.15 17.42 -18.31
C GLY A 62 6.75 18.33 -17.14
N GLU A 63 5.99 17.78 -16.20
CA GLU A 63 5.46 18.44 -15.01
C GLU A 63 6.41 18.37 -13.82
N LEU A 64 7.55 17.70 -13.95
CA LEU A 64 8.57 17.58 -12.90
C LEU A 64 9.17 18.95 -12.56
N TYR A 65 9.35 19.20 -11.25
CA TYR A 65 10.09 20.34 -10.75
C TYR A 65 11.51 19.93 -10.37
N TYR A 66 11.68 19.02 -9.42
CA TYR A 66 12.95 18.39 -9.06
C TYR A 66 12.74 17.05 -8.36
N LEU A 67 13.81 16.26 -8.28
CA LEU A 67 13.89 15.02 -7.52
C LEU A 67 14.78 15.21 -6.30
N LYS A 68 14.42 14.54 -5.21
CA LYS A 68 15.30 14.39 -4.04
C LYS A 68 15.43 12.90 -3.77
N THR A 69 16.64 12.39 -3.81
CA THR A 69 16.94 10.98 -3.64
C THR A 69 17.71 10.72 -2.37
N GLU A 70 17.44 9.60 -1.77
CA GLU A 70 18.10 9.08 -0.58
C GLU A 70 18.34 7.58 -0.77
N ASN A 71 19.62 7.20 -0.86
CA ASN A 71 20.04 5.81 -1.03
C ASN A 71 20.61 5.28 0.29
N ARG A 72 20.02 4.19 0.76
CA ARG A 72 20.47 3.44 1.94
C ARG A 72 20.82 2.02 1.55
N THR A 73 21.49 1.30 2.42
CA THR A 73 21.72 -0.14 2.22
C THR A 73 20.39 -0.84 2.00
N GLY A 74 20.24 -1.44 0.82
CA GLY A 74 19.05 -2.19 0.46
C GLY A 74 17.80 -1.37 0.12
N LEU A 75 17.86 -0.04 0.05
CA LEU A 75 16.68 0.81 -0.16
C LEU A 75 17.00 2.05 -0.99
N SER A 76 16.24 2.25 -2.06
CA SER A 76 16.13 3.50 -2.81
C SER A 76 14.87 4.25 -2.42
N LYS A 77 14.99 5.55 -2.16
CA LYS A 77 13.89 6.45 -1.84
C LYS A 77 14.01 7.71 -2.70
N ILE A 78 13.06 7.91 -3.60
CA ILE A 78 13.01 9.07 -4.51
C ILE A 78 11.76 9.87 -4.19
N THR A 79 11.93 11.12 -3.76
CA THR A 79 10.81 12.05 -3.58
C THR A 79 10.71 12.91 -4.83
N VAL A 80 9.57 12.83 -5.49
CA VAL A 80 9.24 13.51 -6.74
C VAL A 80 8.47 14.76 -6.42
N TYR A 81 9.04 15.93 -6.72
CA TYR A 81 8.37 17.22 -6.57
C TYR A 81 7.91 17.73 -7.93
N VAL A 82 6.64 18.13 -8.02
CA VAL A 82 6.05 18.63 -9.26
C VAL A 82 5.84 20.14 -9.21
N LYS A 83 5.70 20.76 -10.38
CA LYS A 83 5.56 22.21 -10.54
C LYS A 83 4.36 22.75 -9.76
N LYS A 84 4.52 23.95 -9.17
CA LYS A 84 3.51 24.58 -8.31
C LYS A 84 2.24 24.99 -9.07
N GLU A 85 2.34 25.21 -10.38
CA GLU A 85 1.25 25.67 -11.24
C GLU A 85 0.20 24.58 -11.52
N ILE A 86 0.52 23.31 -11.21
CA ILE A 86 -0.39 22.18 -11.44
C ILE A 86 -1.55 22.27 -10.47
N ARG A 87 -2.77 22.17 -11.00
CA ARG A 87 -4.01 22.27 -10.21
C ARG A 87 -4.31 20.94 -9.53
N ALA A 88 -4.98 21.01 -8.36
CA ALA A 88 -5.37 19.83 -7.58
C ALA A 88 -6.09 18.75 -8.43
N LYS A 89 -7.00 19.17 -9.32
CA LYS A 89 -7.75 18.26 -10.20
C LYS A 89 -6.90 17.46 -11.19
N ASP A 90 -5.72 17.98 -11.53
CA ASP A 90 -4.83 17.38 -12.53
C ASP A 90 -3.78 16.45 -11.86
N MET A 91 -3.71 16.47 -10.50
CA MET A 91 -2.70 15.71 -9.72
C MET A 91 -2.86 14.21 -9.88
N GLN A 92 -4.10 13.68 -9.81
CA GLN A 92 -4.35 12.25 -9.94
C GLN A 92 -3.83 11.70 -11.28
N GLN A 93 -4.13 12.40 -12.38
CA GLN A 93 -3.63 12.02 -13.70
C GLN A 93 -2.11 12.05 -13.77
N LEU A 94 -1.47 13.00 -13.07
CA LEU A 94 -0.02 13.10 -13.02
C LEU A 94 0.60 11.93 -12.26
N TRP A 95 0.02 11.54 -11.11
CA TRP A 95 0.49 10.38 -10.36
C TRP A 95 0.30 9.08 -11.13
N ASP A 96 -0.76 8.96 -11.93
CA ASP A 96 -0.95 7.83 -12.84
C ASP A 96 0.11 7.79 -13.95
N LYS A 97 0.52 8.97 -14.48
CA LYS A 97 1.66 9.05 -15.42
C LYS A 97 2.96 8.62 -14.73
N LEU A 98 3.19 9.05 -13.49
CA LEU A 98 4.37 8.65 -12.71
C LEU A 98 4.40 7.14 -12.51
N ARG A 99 3.28 6.52 -12.07
CA ARG A 99 3.17 5.06 -11.90
C ARG A 99 3.50 4.32 -13.18
N ARG A 100 2.96 4.76 -14.33
CA ARG A 100 3.28 4.14 -15.62
C ARG A 100 4.77 4.24 -15.94
N LYS A 101 5.39 5.42 -15.79
CA LYS A 101 6.81 5.62 -16.04
C LYS A 101 7.71 4.73 -15.18
N VAL A 102 7.37 4.61 -13.90
CA VAL A 102 8.07 3.71 -12.96
C VAL A 102 7.89 2.24 -13.36
N ASN A 103 6.67 1.84 -13.73
CA ASN A 103 6.38 0.46 -14.16
C ASN A 103 7.06 0.09 -15.48
N ASP A 104 7.16 1.03 -16.43
CA ASP A 104 7.79 0.78 -17.75
C ASP A 104 9.28 0.39 -17.62
N VAL A 105 9.94 0.79 -16.55
CA VAL A 105 11.37 0.51 -16.32
C VAL A 105 11.62 -0.61 -15.31
N GLN A 106 10.58 -1.23 -14.72
CA GLN A 106 10.75 -2.32 -13.76
C GLN A 106 11.61 -3.48 -14.33
N ASN A 107 11.43 -3.81 -15.61
CA ASN A 107 12.20 -4.88 -16.27
C ASN A 107 13.68 -4.53 -16.49
N LYS A 108 14.08 -3.27 -16.30
CA LYS A 108 15.46 -2.81 -16.41
C LYS A 108 16.19 -2.87 -15.06
N LEU A 109 15.47 -3.06 -13.98
CA LEU A 109 16.03 -3.17 -12.64
C LEU A 109 16.72 -4.53 -12.46
N PRO A 110 17.76 -4.61 -11.62
CA PRO A 110 18.48 -5.86 -11.39
C PRO A 110 17.60 -6.94 -10.75
N ALA A 111 17.94 -8.19 -11.02
CA ALA A 111 17.33 -9.33 -10.35
C ALA A 111 17.56 -9.23 -8.84
N GLY A 112 16.50 -9.31 -8.05
CA GLY A 112 16.53 -9.14 -6.59
C GLY A 112 16.14 -7.74 -6.12
N ALA A 113 16.06 -6.75 -7.01
CA ALA A 113 15.35 -5.52 -6.69
C ALA A 113 13.84 -5.80 -6.63
N GLY A 114 13.21 -5.38 -5.55
CA GLY A 114 11.76 -5.47 -5.39
C GLY A 114 11.02 -4.54 -6.36
N PRO A 115 9.70 -4.69 -6.47
CA PRO A 115 8.90 -3.75 -7.26
C PRO A 115 9.00 -2.33 -6.67
N SER A 116 9.10 -1.34 -7.54
CA SER A 116 9.06 0.06 -7.14
C SER A 116 7.63 0.48 -6.80
N VAL A 117 7.42 0.96 -5.60
CA VAL A 117 6.12 1.41 -5.10
C VAL A 117 6.05 2.92 -5.16
N VAL A 118 5.01 3.45 -5.80
CA VAL A 118 4.72 4.89 -5.86
C VAL A 118 3.63 5.21 -4.84
N ASN A 119 3.97 6.02 -3.84
CA ASN A 119 3.07 6.50 -2.79
C ASN A 119 2.86 8.01 -2.98
N ASP A 120 1.68 8.41 -3.37
CA ASP A 120 1.23 9.80 -3.51
C ASP A 120 0.42 10.29 -2.30
N ASP A 121 0.06 9.39 -1.40
CA ASP A 121 -0.74 9.66 -0.18
C ASP A 121 0.13 9.87 1.06
N PHE A 122 1.47 9.79 0.96
CA PHE A 122 2.36 9.82 2.13
C PHE A 122 2.31 11.12 2.94
N GLY A 123 1.73 12.16 2.38
CA GLY A 123 1.50 13.45 3.02
C GLY A 123 0.06 13.66 3.50
N ASP A 124 -0.82 12.67 3.34
CA ASP A 124 -2.18 12.77 3.83
C ASP A 124 -2.19 12.94 5.35
N VAL A 125 -3.01 13.88 5.81
CA VAL A 125 -3.19 14.14 7.23
C VAL A 125 -4.48 13.44 7.69
N LEU A 126 -4.32 12.51 8.63
CA LEU A 126 -5.45 11.89 9.29
C LEU A 126 -5.95 12.85 10.39
N GLY A 127 -7.18 13.35 10.24
CA GLY A 127 -7.76 14.35 11.14
C GLY A 127 -8.11 13.81 12.54
N VAL A 128 -8.30 12.50 12.65
CA VAL A 128 -8.72 11.84 13.90
C VAL A 128 -7.91 10.56 14.10
N PHE A 129 -7.47 10.32 15.33
CA PHE A 129 -6.76 9.12 15.74
C PHE A 129 -7.44 8.50 16.96
N TYR A 130 -7.85 7.24 16.83
CA TYR A 130 -8.45 6.46 17.91
C TYR A 130 -7.54 5.33 18.34
N GLY A 131 -7.43 5.09 19.64
CA GLY A 131 -6.77 3.91 20.20
C GLY A 131 -7.81 2.85 20.57
N LEU A 132 -7.64 1.63 20.07
CA LEU A 132 -8.43 0.46 20.46
C LEU A 132 -7.62 -0.37 21.46
N SER A 133 -8.13 -0.58 22.66
CA SER A 133 -7.49 -1.37 23.70
C SER A 133 -8.48 -2.27 24.41
N SER A 134 -8.03 -3.42 24.90
CA SER A 134 -8.83 -4.34 25.73
C SER A 134 -7.93 -5.04 26.74
N GLU A 135 -8.47 -5.32 27.92
CA GLU A 135 -7.82 -6.12 28.96
C GLU A 135 -8.18 -7.61 28.84
N THR A 136 -9.24 -7.94 28.10
CA THR A 136 -9.81 -9.30 28.07
C THR A 136 -9.71 -9.98 26.69
N HIS A 137 -9.50 -9.20 25.62
CA HIS A 137 -9.45 -9.70 24.26
C HIS A 137 -8.02 -9.85 23.77
N THR A 138 -7.80 -10.84 22.95
CA THR A 138 -6.53 -11.07 22.27
C THR A 138 -6.28 -10.04 21.17
N TYR A 139 -5.03 -9.87 20.77
CA TYR A 139 -4.68 -8.99 19.61
C TYR A 139 -5.43 -9.37 18.33
N ARG A 140 -5.72 -10.66 18.17
CA ARG A 140 -6.51 -11.16 17.02
C ARG A 140 -7.93 -10.63 17.02
N GLU A 141 -8.61 -10.73 18.15
CA GLU A 141 -9.97 -10.23 18.31
C GLU A 141 -10.03 -8.72 18.18
N LEU A 142 -9.01 -8.01 18.66
CA LEU A 142 -8.87 -6.56 18.47
C LEU A 142 -8.65 -6.19 17.00
N GLU A 143 -7.85 -6.97 16.26
CA GLU A 143 -7.64 -6.78 14.82
C GLU A 143 -8.94 -6.97 14.04
N ASP A 144 -9.68 -8.05 14.33
CA ASP A 144 -10.96 -8.34 13.67
C ASP A 144 -11.99 -7.23 13.98
N CYS A 145 -12.10 -6.82 15.24
CA CYS A 145 -12.93 -5.68 15.64
C CYS A 145 -12.53 -4.36 14.96
N ALA A 146 -11.21 -4.08 14.87
CA ALA A 146 -10.71 -2.88 14.20
C ALA A 146 -11.04 -2.87 12.69
N LYS A 147 -11.04 -4.05 12.04
CA LYS A 147 -11.45 -4.19 10.64
C LYS A 147 -12.94 -3.94 10.45
N ASP A 148 -13.77 -4.44 11.36
CA ASP A 148 -15.22 -4.21 11.33
C ASP A 148 -15.54 -2.73 11.52
N ILE A 149 -14.92 -2.09 12.51
CA ILE A 149 -15.05 -0.63 12.74
C ILE A 149 -14.60 0.15 11.50
N LYS A 150 -13.48 -0.23 10.88
CA LYS A 150 -13.00 0.41 9.65
C LYS A 150 -14.04 0.32 8.54
N ASN A 151 -14.66 -0.84 8.34
CA ASN A 151 -15.66 -1.04 7.30
C ASN A 151 -16.91 -0.20 7.57
N GLU A 152 -17.41 -0.19 8.80
CA GLU A 152 -18.54 0.65 9.19
C GLU A 152 -18.26 2.14 9.03
N LEU A 153 -17.05 2.59 9.40
CA LEU A 153 -16.67 3.99 9.22
C LEU A 153 -16.55 4.40 7.74
N LEU A 154 -16.12 3.48 6.87
CA LEU A 154 -16.03 3.77 5.42
C LEU A 154 -17.39 3.89 4.74
N ASP A 155 -18.45 3.32 5.34
CA ASP A 155 -19.83 3.46 4.87
C ASP A 155 -20.46 4.80 5.29
N GLU A 156 -19.84 5.52 6.24
CA GLU A 156 -20.31 6.82 6.67
C GLU A 156 -20.01 7.92 5.65
N LYS A 157 -20.99 8.80 5.48
CA LYS A 157 -20.83 9.96 4.59
C LYS A 157 -19.69 10.86 5.08
N ASP A 158 -18.87 11.33 4.16
CA ASP A 158 -17.76 12.25 4.40
C ASP A 158 -16.52 11.61 5.07
N VAL A 159 -16.49 10.28 5.25
CA VAL A 159 -15.27 9.53 5.60
C VAL A 159 -14.58 9.06 4.32
N ALA A 160 -13.45 9.65 4.00
CA ALA A 160 -12.71 9.34 2.77
C ALA A 160 -11.72 8.18 2.94
N LYS A 161 -11.12 8.03 4.13
CA LYS A 161 -10.04 7.07 4.37
C LYS A 161 -9.97 6.68 5.83
N VAL A 162 -9.78 5.39 6.10
CA VAL A 162 -9.51 4.85 7.43
C VAL A 162 -8.30 3.94 7.35
N GLU A 163 -7.27 4.24 8.14
CA GLU A 163 -6.05 3.44 8.22
C GLU A 163 -5.94 2.76 9.58
N LEU A 164 -5.46 1.52 9.58
CA LEU A 164 -5.21 0.75 10.79
C LEU A 164 -3.70 0.72 11.05
N PHE A 165 -3.30 1.10 12.26
CA PHE A 165 -1.92 1.06 12.72
C PHE A 165 -1.73 0.08 13.87
N GLY A 166 -0.54 -0.48 13.99
CA GLY A 166 -0.19 -1.38 15.10
C GLY A 166 -0.69 -2.81 14.95
N ILE A 167 -1.20 -3.19 13.78
CA ILE A 167 -1.58 -4.57 13.50
C ILE A 167 -0.33 -5.43 13.45
N GLN A 168 -0.33 -6.53 14.22
CA GLN A 168 0.74 -7.52 14.21
C GLN A 168 0.43 -8.58 13.16
N ASN A 169 1.34 -8.75 12.20
CA ASN A 169 1.21 -9.81 11.21
C ASN A 169 1.30 -11.19 11.90
N ARG A 170 0.39 -12.07 11.54
CA ARG A 170 0.44 -13.47 12.00
C ARG A 170 1.60 -14.16 11.31
N THR A 171 2.43 -14.81 12.08
CA THR A 171 3.56 -15.59 11.60
C THR A 171 3.49 -16.99 12.20
N ILE A 172 3.86 -17.98 11.41
CA ILE A 172 4.09 -19.35 11.88
C ILE A 172 5.60 -19.53 11.93
N GLU A 173 6.13 -19.75 13.14
CA GLU A 173 7.54 -19.99 13.35
C GLU A 173 7.78 -21.51 13.38
N VAL A 174 8.54 -22.00 12.39
CA VAL A 174 8.92 -23.41 12.32
C VAL A 174 10.33 -23.55 12.85
N THR A 175 10.46 -24.07 14.06
CA THR A 175 11.75 -24.34 14.71
C THR A 175 12.18 -25.77 14.44
N VAL A 176 13.31 -25.95 13.82
CA VAL A 176 13.89 -27.27 13.53
C VAL A 176 15.15 -27.55 14.33
N ASN A 177 15.35 -28.80 14.71
CA ASN A 177 16.58 -29.23 15.38
C ASN A 177 17.63 -29.61 14.32
N PRO A 178 18.78 -28.89 14.25
CA PRO A 178 19.80 -29.13 13.23
C PRO A 178 20.39 -30.56 13.29
N SER A 179 20.48 -31.15 14.49
CA SER A 179 21.00 -32.52 14.67
C SER A 179 20.07 -33.56 14.06
N LEU A 180 18.74 -33.39 14.23
CA LEU A 180 17.73 -34.27 13.63
C LEU A 180 17.70 -34.14 12.12
N LEU A 181 17.82 -32.91 11.58
CA LEU A 181 17.91 -32.67 10.13
C LEU A 181 19.10 -33.42 9.52
N SER A 182 20.28 -33.29 10.13
CA SER A 182 21.49 -33.96 9.65
C SER A 182 21.38 -35.49 9.70
N GLN A 183 20.75 -36.06 10.75
CA GLN A 183 20.50 -37.48 10.85
C GLN A 183 19.48 -38.01 9.83
N SER A 184 18.48 -37.20 9.51
CA SER A 184 17.44 -37.56 8.56
C SER A 184 17.85 -37.31 7.10
N GLY A 185 19.00 -36.67 6.84
CA GLY A 185 19.44 -36.31 5.48
C GLY A 185 18.57 -35.27 4.78
N VAL A 186 17.76 -34.50 5.53
CA VAL A 186 16.86 -33.48 5.02
C VAL A 186 17.53 -32.11 5.13
N MET A 187 17.49 -31.32 4.06
CA MET A 187 18.00 -29.96 4.05
C MET A 187 16.89 -28.95 4.45
N MET A 188 17.29 -27.82 5.03
CA MET A 188 16.34 -26.74 5.33
C MET A 188 15.59 -26.24 4.07
N SER A 189 16.25 -26.25 2.92
CA SER A 189 15.67 -25.96 1.62
C SER A 189 14.52 -26.88 1.23
N ASP A 190 14.62 -28.17 1.63
CA ASP A 190 13.59 -29.17 1.29
C ASP A 190 12.30 -28.88 2.07
N ILE A 191 12.44 -28.47 3.35
CA ILE A 191 11.32 -28.05 4.18
C ILE A 191 10.65 -26.81 3.59
N SER A 192 11.44 -25.77 3.27
CA SER A 192 10.92 -24.57 2.64
C SER A 192 10.19 -24.86 1.34
N SER A 193 10.80 -25.69 0.49
CA SER A 193 10.19 -26.09 -0.79
C SER A 193 8.93 -26.94 -0.63
N ALA A 194 8.84 -27.73 0.47
CA ALA A 194 7.64 -28.50 0.77
C ALA A 194 6.48 -27.56 1.14
N PHE A 195 6.71 -26.57 2.02
CA PHE A 195 5.73 -25.57 2.37
C PHE A 195 5.27 -24.75 1.16
N GLU A 196 6.17 -24.30 0.30
CA GLU A 196 5.84 -23.55 -0.91
C GLU A 196 5.00 -24.37 -1.89
N ARG A 197 5.27 -25.67 -2.03
CA ARG A 197 4.51 -26.56 -2.91
C ARG A 197 3.13 -26.88 -2.36
N GLN A 198 3.02 -27.06 -1.05
CA GLN A 198 1.78 -27.46 -0.40
C GLN A 198 0.85 -26.26 -0.17
N ASN A 199 1.39 -25.07 0.06
CA ASN A 199 0.60 -23.84 0.24
C ASN A 199 0.39 -23.11 -1.09
N LYS A 200 -0.07 -23.82 -2.12
CA LYS A 200 -0.28 -23.25 -3.45
C LYS A 200 -1.71 -23.50 -3.92
N VAL A 201 -2.42 -22.43 -4.24
CA VAL A 201 -3.71 -22.51 -4.93
C VAL A 201 -3.44 -22.82 -6.41
N VAL A 202 -3.84 -23.99 -6.86
CA VAL A 202 -3.70 -24.43 -8.25
C VAL A 202 -5.09 -24.50 -8.88
N ASP A 203 -5.25 -23.95 -10.08
CA ASP A 203 -6.46 -24.14 -10.86
C ASP A 203 -6.47 -25.58 -11.39
N ALA A 204 -7.27 -26.44 -10.80
CA ALA A 204 -7.44 -27.83 -11.21
C ALA A 204 -8.49 -28.01 -12.33
N GLY A 205 -9.03 -26.90 -12.86
CA GLY A 205 -10.02 -26.92 -13.94
C GLY A 205 -11.44 -27.18 -13.46
N ALA A 206 -12.30 -27.55 -14.40
CA ALA A 206 -13.70 -27.86 -14.14
C ALA A 206 -14.16 -29.04 -15.00
N ILE A 207 -15.03 -29.88 -14.46
CA ILE A 207 -15.71 -30.94 -15.20
C ILE A 207 -17.05 -30.39 -15.70
N GLU A 208 -17.25 -30.44 -17.00
CA GLU A 208 -18.54 -30.10 -17.61
C GLU A 208 -19.40 -31.37 -17.71
N THR A 209 -20.54 -31.32 -17.05
CA THR A 209 -21.60 -32.31 -17.20
C THR A 209 -22.70 -31.75 -18.10
N SER A 210 -23.61 -32.59 -18.59
CA SER A 210 -24.71 -32.14 -19.47
C SER A 210 -25.59 -31.05 -18.89
N THR A 211 -25.56 -30.82 -17.58
CA THR A 211 -26.40 -29.84 -16.87
C THR A 211 -25.66 -28.86 -15.99
N ASN A 212 -24.42 -29.16 -15.56
CA ASN A 212 -23.65 -28.33 -14.60
C ASN A 212 -22.17 -28.33 -14.90
N ARG A 213 -21.53 -27.20 -14.54
CA ARG A 213 -20.08 -27.07 -14.52
C ARG A 213 -19.60 -27.17 -13.09
N LEU A 214 -18.87 -28.24 -12.76
CA LEU A 214 -18.33 -28.51 -11.43
C LEU A 214 -16.86 -28.07 -11.42
N ARG A 215 -16.52 -27.10 -10.60
CA ARG A 215 -15.13 -26.70 -10.38
C ARG A 215 -14.43 -27.75 -9.52
N ILE A 216 -13.24 -28.16 -9.94
CA ILE A 216 -12.39 -29.02 -9.13
C ILE A 216 -11.54 -28.12 -8.25
N GLU A 217 -11.65 -28.26 -6.93
CA GLU A 217 -10.75 -27.63 -5.98
C GLU A 217 -9.69 -28.64 -5.57
N ALA A 218 -8.43 -28.36 -5.97
CA ALA A 218 -7.29 -29.04 -5.38
C ALA A 218 -6.99 -28.33 -4.05
N THR A 219 -7.40 -28.94 -2.94
CA THR A 219 -7.08 -28.45 -1.59
C THR A 219 -5.60 -28.66 -1.32
N GLY A 220 -4.84 -27.57 -1.29
CA GLY A 220 -3.39 -27.60 -1.03
C GLY A 220 -2.94 -26.50 -0.08
N SER A 221 -3.85 -25.64 0.39
CA SER A 221 -3.51 -24.61 1.37
C SER A 221 -3.76 -25.09 2.80
N PHE A 222 -2.84 -24.80 3.70
CA PHE A 222 -3.02 -25.07 5.12
C PHE A 222 -4.14 -24.19 5.68
N THR A 223 -5.12 -24.81 6.34
CA THR A 223 -6.24 -24.10 6.95
C THR A 223 -6.09 -23.96 8.45
N ASN A 224 -5.31 -24.82 9.09
CA ASN A 224 -5.06 -24.81 10.53
C ASN A 224 -3.63 -25.29 10.86
N LEU A 225 -3.21 -25.09 12.13
CA LEU A 225 -1.89 -25.47 12.62
C LEU A 225 -1.67 -26.99 12.66
N GLU A 226 -2.72 -27.77 12.88
CA GLU A 226 -2.63 -29.24 12.97
C GLU A 226 -2.23 -29.88 11.63
N GLU A 227 -2.59 -29.23 10.50
CA GLU A 227 -2.18 -29.68 9.16
C GLU A 227 -0.68 -29.42 8.88
N ILE A 228 -0.05 -28.54 9.65
CA ILE A 228 1.37 -28.21 9.53
C ILE A 228 2.21 -29.13 10.43
N GLU A 229 1.64 -29.61 11.55
CA GLU A 229 2.32 -30.47 12.51
C GLU A 229 2.34 -31.96 12.08
N ASN A 230 1.44 -32.40 11.20
CA ASN A 230 1.32 -33.75 10.69
C ASN A 230 1.94 -33.90 9.29
#